data_5cd1829234737d9d5a3df5fc1d4dc33e
#
_entry.id   5cd1829234737d9d5a3df5fc1d4dc33e
#
_cell.length_a   1.000
_cell.length_b   1.000
_cell.length_c   1.000
_cell.angle_alpha   90.00
_cell.angle_beta   90.00
_cell.angle_gamma   90.00
#
_symmetry.space_group_name_H-M   'P 1'
#
loop_
_entity.id
_entity.type
_entity.pdbx_description
1 polymer ?
#
loop_
_entity_poly.entity_id
_entity_poly.type
_entity_poly.pdbx_seq_one_letter_code
_entity_poly.pdbx_strand_id
1 'polypeptide(L)'
;MNIGQHQEQGAGWAATRAWVEKQLGDGERIESVERLVGGWTSTMRRLDLAGPAGDGRRTLVLRSFVKPFYLRHAPGLLTREADVLRLLGPTDVPAAELQAVDPDAEHCDHPSLLMGLLPGRIRLDEAAAGRRAALLARQLVRIHGLSVSERDRPRTYQAWTAPDRVRLPEVTDRPHVWQRAVDVIRRDPPAHRSCFLHRDFHPGNVLFTGDAEDLRISGVVDWVETSWGPADLDVAHCSTALALLHGPDEGMRFADRYAAEGGRLSLDPAGHLYWRMLDALAFAPDAEKVAVPWRESGRTDLTAPLLTRRLEEYLEALLRRYG
;
A
#
# COMPACT_ATOMS: atom_id res chain seq x y z
N MET A 1 13.35 -8.82 -25.03
CA MET A 1 13.31 -10.08 -24.28
C MET A 1 11.88 -10.56 -24.27
N ASN A 2 11.65 -11.79 -24.75
CA ASN A 2 10.34 -12.38 -24.95
C ASN A 2 9.57 -12.49 -23.64
N ILE A 3 8.47 -11.76 -23.53
CA ILE A 3 7.45 -11.94 -22.48
C ILE A 3 6.65 -13.17 -22.93
N GLY A 4 6.85 -14.27 -22.22
CA GLY A 4 6.13 -15.51 -22.47
C GLY A 4 4.62 -15.30 -22.27
N GLN A 5 3.88 -15.37 -23.35
CA GLN A 5 2.44 -15.56 -23.38
C GLN A 5 2.11 -16.95 -22.83
N HIS A 6 1.99 -17.10 -21.54
CA HIS A 6 1.29 -18.22 -20.95
C HIS A 6 -0.21 -17.87 -20.92
N GLN A 7 -0.94 -18.25 -21.96
CA GLN A 7 -2.39 -18.44 -21.86
C GLN A 7 -2.63 -19.45 -20.74
N GLU A 8 -3.11 -18.99 -19.59
CA GLU A 8 -3.68 -19.87 -18.56
C GLU A 8 -4.97 -20.51 -19.10
N GLN A 9 -4.80 -21.55 -19.93
CA GLN A 9 -5.84 -22.54 -20.19
C GLN A 9 -5.77 -23.53 -19.04
N GLY A 10 -6.67 -23.44 -18.07
CA GLY A 10 -6.66 -24.50 -17.08
C GLY A 10 -7.58 -24.33 -15.90
N ALA A 11 -8.01 -25.42 -15.45
CA ALA A 11 -8.75 -25.98 -14.36
C ALA A 11 -8.70 -25.31 -12.96
N GLY A 12 -8.21 -24.11 -12.78
CA GLY A 12 -8.03 -23.51 -11.45
C GLY A 12 -8.88 -22.25 -11.17
N TRP A 13 -9.77 -21.82 -12.08
CA TRP A 13 -10.61 -20.63 -11.89
C TRP A 13 -11.90 -20.61 -12.73
N ALA A 14 -12.43 -21.77 -13.05
CA ALA A 14 -13.60 -21.90 -13.93
C ALA A 14 -14.88 -21.30 -13.32
N ALA A 15 -15.13 -21.54 -12.03
CA ALA A 15 -16.26 -20.94 -11.30
C ALA A 15 -16.08 -19.42 -11.20
N THR A 16 -14.87 -18.96 -10.87
CA THR A 16 -14.54 -17.53 -10.80
C THR A 16 -14.73 -16.85 -12.15
N ARG A 17 -14.33 -17.49 -13.26
CA ARG A 17 -14.54 -16.96 -14.61
C ARG A 17 -16.04 -16.82 -14.93
N ALA A 18 -16.83 -17.86 -14.65
CA ALA A 18 -18.28 -17.82 -14.85
C ALA A 18 -18.96 -16.74 -13.98
N TRP A 19 -18.45 -16.51 -12.77
CA TRP A 19 -18.91 -15.42 -11.93
C TRP A 19 -18.56 -14.06 -12.52
N VAL A 20 -17.34 -13.86 -13.01
CA VAL A 20 -16.91 -12.62 -13.69
C VAL A 20 -17.82 -12.36 -14.91
N GLU A 21 -18.05 -13.36 -15.76
CA GLU A 21 -18.89 -13.24 -16.96
C GLU A 21 -20.31 -12.77 -16.65
N LYS A 22 -20.86 -13.09 -15.48
CA LYS A 22 -22.16 -12.59 -15.01
C LYS A 22 -22.14 -11.11 -14.56
N GLN A 23 -20.97 -10.55 -14.31
CA GLN A 23 -20.80 -9.15 -13.92
C GLN A 23 -20.52 -8.22 -15.12
N LEU A 24 -20.41 -8.81 -16.32
CA LEU A 24 -20.16 -8.05 -17.55
C LEU A 24 -21.46 -7.44 -18.08
N GLY A 25 -21.33 -6.35 -18.82
CA GLY A 25 -22.44 -5.73 -19.54
C GLY A 25 -22.91 -6.60 -20.72
N ASP A 26 -24.12 -6.29 -21.23
CA ASP A 26 -24.71 -7.00 -22.35
C ASP A 26 -23.78 -7.05 -23.56
N GLY A 27 -23.44 -8.26 -23.99
CA GLY A 27 -22.55 -8.50 -25.13
C GLY A 27 -21.06 -8.31 -24.88
N GLU A 28 -20.65 -7.94 -23.68
CA GLU A 28 -19.25 -7.97 -23.29
C GLU A 28 -18.76 -9.41 -23.09
N ARG A 29 -17.50 -9.66 -23.43
CA ARG A 29 -16.86 -10.96 -23.20
C ARG A 29 -15.39 -10.78 -22.83
N ILE A 30 -14.85 -11.72 -22.10
CA ILE A 30 -13.40 -11.79 -21.81
C ILE A 30 -12.68 -12.20 -23.11
N GLU A 31 -11.84 -11.27 -23.62
CA GLU A 31 -11.02 -11.50 -24.82
C GLU A 31 -9.67 -12.13 -24.45
N SER A 32 -9.04 -11.61 -23.39
CA SER A 32 -7.76 -12.15 -22.92
C SER A 32 -7.66 -12.10 -21.40
N VAL A 33 -6.82 -12.96 -20.85
CA VAL A 33 -6.48 -13.04 -19.44
C VAL A 33 -4.98 -13.08 -19.30
N GLU A 34 -4.44 -12.16 -18.49
CA GLU A 34 -3.02 -12.08 -18.20
C GLU A 34 -2.81 -12.05 -16.67
N ARG A 35 -1.85 -12.83 -16.18
CA ARG A 35 -1.46 -12.78 -14.78
C ARG A 35 -0.58 -11.55 -14.52
N LEU A 36 -0.99 -10.70 -13.60
CA LEU A 36 -0.18 -9.58 -13.17
C LEU A 36 0.88 -10.03 -12.16
N VAL A 37 2.08 -9.51 -12.31
CA VAL A 37 3.17 -9.71 -11.35
C VAL A 37 2.99 -8.73 -10.18
N GLY A 38 3.25 -9.18 -8.95
CA GLY A 38 3.27 -8.31 -7.77
C GLY A 38 2.19 -8.57 -6.71
N GLY A 39 1.25 -9.49 -6.92
CA GLY A 39 0.27 -9.89 -5.89
C GLY A 39 0.89 -10.79 -4.81
N TRP A 40 1.41 -10.21 -3.74
CA TRP A 40 2.09 -10.98 -2.67
C TRP A 40 1.13 -11.87 -1.89
N THR A 41 -0.02 -11.33 -1.55
CA THR A 41 -1.05 -12.01 -0.75
C THR A 41 -2.07 -12.73 -1.60
N SER A 42 -2.25 -12.31 -2.86
CA SER A 42 -3.31 -12.72 -3.77
C SER A 42 -2.79 -12.94 -5.19
N THR A 43 -3.52 -13.67 -5.99
CA THR A 43 -3.32 -13.74 -7.43
C THR A 43 -4.09 -12.60 -8.09
N MET A 44 -3.40 -11.84 -8.94
CA MET A 44 -3.99 -10.75 -9.71
C MET A 44 -4.05 -11.15 -11.18
N ARG A 45 -5.22 -10.96 -11.83
CA ARG A 45 -5.42 -11.17 -13.26
C ARG A 45 -5.94 -9.91 -13.92
N ARG A 46 -5.32 -9.52 -15.01
CA ARG A 46 -5.86 -8.54 -15.94
C ARG A 46 -6.81 -9.24 -16.89
N LEU A 47 -7.99 -8.70 -17.09
CA LEU A 47 -9.03 -9.20 -17.97
C LEU A 47 -9.31 -8.12 -19.01
N ASP A 48 -8.90 -8.33 -20.26
CA ASP A 48 -9.26 -7.43 -21.35
C ASP A 48 -10.61 -7.88 -21.90
N LEU A 49 -11.54 -6.94 -21.99
CA LEU A 49 -12.91 -7.16 -22.42
C LEU A 49 -13.14 -6.58 -23.81
N ALA A 50 -13.89 -7.31 -24.62
CA ALA A 50 -14.43 -6.84 -25.90
C ALA A 50 -15.93 -6.56 -25.76
N GLY A 51 -16.37 -5.41 -26.25
CA GLY A 51 -17.79 -5.05 -26.33
C GLY A 51 -18.49 -5.68 -27.51
N PRO A 52 -19.85 -5.54 -27.61
CA PRO A 52 -20.68 -6.22 -28.60
C PRO A 52 -20.41 -5.84 -30.06
N ALA A 53 -19.90 -4.65 -30.33
CA ALA A 53 -19.64 -4.14 -31.69
C ALA A 53 -18.15 -3.88 -32.00
N GLY A 54 -17.22 -4.38 -31.14
CA GLY A 54 -15.81 -4.03 -31.24
C GLY A 54 -15.47 -2.62 -30.75
N ASP A 55 -16.48 -1.80 -30.47
CA ASP A 55 -16.37 -0.48 -29.87
C ASP A 55 -16.43 -0.62 -28.34
N GLY A 56 -15.42 -0.11 -27.67
CA GLY A 56 -15.37 -0.10 -26.20
C GLY A 56 -14.56 -1.25 -25.60
N ARG A 57 -13.22 -1.18 -25.72
CA ARG A 57 -12.34 -2.06 -24.91
C ARG A 57 -12.23 -1.47 -23.50
N ARG A 58 -12.57 -2.26 -22.51
CA ARG A 58 -12.26 -1.95 -21.11
C ARG A 58 -11.46 -3.09 -20.48
N THR A 59 -10.75 -2.77 -19.45
CA THR A 59 -9.93 -3.73 -18.73
C THR A 59 -10.31 -3.76 -17.27
N LEU A 60 -10.47 -4.98 -16.75
CA LEU A 60 -10.71 -5.21 -15.33
C LEU A 60 -9.51 -5.91 -14.70
N VAL A 61 -9.44 -5.83 -13.39
CA VAL A 61 -8.52 -6.58 -12.54
C VAL A 61 -9.31 -7.48 -11.62
N LEU A 62 -9.00 -8.76 -11.65
CA LEU A 62 -9.52 -9.76 -10.73
C LEU A 62 -8.45 -10.06 -9.68
N ARG A 63 -8.76 -9.80 -8.41
CA ARG A 63 -7.95 -10.18 -7.26
C ARG A 63 -8.55 -11.41 -6.61
N SER A 64 -7.76 -12.48 -6.40
CA SER A 64 -8.21 -13.72 -5.75
C SER A 64 -7.23 -14.16 -4.68
N PHE A 65 -7.71 -14.41 -3.47
CA PHE A 65 -6.88 -14.94 -2.39
C PHE A 65 -6.77 -16.45 -2.50
N VAL A 66 -5.60 -16.94 -2.91
CA VAL A 66 -5.36 -18.38 -3.16
C VAL A 66 -4.42 -19.03 -2.13
N LYS A 67 -3.67 -18.22 -1.36
CA LYS A 67 -2.69 -18.73 -0.40
C LYS A 67 -3.38 -19.14 0.89
N PRO A 68 -3.15 -20.37 1.43
CA PRO A 68 -3.86 -20.88 2.61
C PRO A 68 -3.78 -19.97 3.84
N PHE A 69 -2.64 -19.31 4.04
CA PHE A 69 -2.45 -18.38 5.17
C PHE A 69 -3.45 -17.23 5.15
N TYR A 70 -3.77 -16.70 3.96
CA TYR A 70 -4.66 -15.55 3.81
C TYR A 70 -6.13 -15.93 3.66
N LEU A 71 -6.46 -17.16 3.25
CA LEU A 71 -7.84 -17.59 2.99
C LEU A 71 -8.78 -17.36 4.19
N ARG A 72 -8.32 -17.64 5.40
CA ARG A 72 -9.11 -17.43 6.64
C ARG A 72 -9.44 -15.96 6.91
N HIS A 73 -8.65 -15.04 6.38
CA HIS A 73 -8.79 -13.60 6.57
C HIS A 73 -9.39 -12.90 5.35
N ALA A 74 -9.45 -13.59 4.21
CA ALA A 74 -9.89 -13.05 2.94
C ALA A 74 -11.30 -12.43 2.97
N PRO A 75 -12.31 -13.03 3.61
CA PRO A 75 -13.64 -12.42 3.70
C PRO A 75 -13.58 -11.00 4.28
N GLY A 76 -12.94 -10.84 5.44
CA GLY A 76 -12.83 -9.54 6.10
C GLY A 76 -11.94 -8.55 5.34
N LEU A 77 -10.90 -9.01 4.64
CA LEU A 77 -10.02 -8.18 3.83
C LEU A 77 -10.76 -7.66 2.58
N LEU A 78 -11.42 -8.55 1.83
CA LEU A 78 -12.12 -8.19 0.59
C LEU A 78 -13.37 -7.34 0.85
N THR A 79 -14.14 -7.64 1.90
CA THR A 79 -15.28 -6.82 2.30
C THR A 79 -14.83 -5.40 2.61
N ARG A 80 -13.77 -5.25 3.41
CA ARG A 80 -13.21 -3.93 3.74
C ARG A 80 -12.71 -3.19 2.50
N GLU A 81 -11.96 -3.85 1.62
CA GLU A 81 -11.48 -3.23 0.39
C GLU A 81 -12.66 -2.79 -0.50
N ALA A 82 -13.68 -3.63 -0.66
CA ALA A 82 -14.87 -3.29 -1.43
C ALA A 82 -15.63 -2.10 -0.84
N ASP A 83 -15.80 -2.04 0.48
CA ASP A 83 -16.46 -0.91 1.14
C ASP A 83 -15.68 0.39 0.97
N VAL A 84 -14.35 0.32 1.07
CA VAL A 84 -13.48 1.48 0.82
C VAL A 84 -13.55 1.93 -0.64
N LEU A 85 -13.51 1.02 -1.61
CA LEU A 85 -13.62 1.37 -3.02
C LEU A 85 -14.98 2.02 -3.34
N ARG A 86 -16.08 1.56 -2.73
CA ARG A 86 -17.39 2.23 -2.83
C ARG A 86 -17.38 3.64 -2.25
N LEU A 87 -16.74 3.80 -1.08
CA LEU A 87 -16.60 5.11 -0.42
C LEU A 87 -15.78 6.09 -1.26
N LEU A 88 -14.72 5.60 -1.91
CA LEU A 88 -13.81 6.43 -2.71
C LEU A 88 -14.37 6.76 -4.09
N GLY A 89 -15.29 5.96 -4.63
CA GLY A 89 -15.85 6.14 -5.98
C GLY A 89 -16.35 7.56 -6.30
N PRO A 90 -17.07 8.27 -5.41
CA PRO A 90 -17.50 9.65 -5.63
C PRO A 90 -16.45 10.71 -5.30
N THR A 91 -15.21 10.36 -5.01
CA THR A 91 -14.15 11.28 -4.57
C THR A 91 -13.09 11.47 -5.67
N ASP A 92 -12.21 12.47 -5.48
CA ASP A 92 -11.06 12.72 -6.37
C ASP A 92 -9.83 11.82 -6.04
N VAL A 93 -9.95 10.88 -5.12
CA VAL A 93 -8.88 9.93 -4.83
C VAL A 93 -8.84 8.90 -5.96
N PRO A 94 -7.68 8.72 -6.64
CA PRO A 94 -7.58 7.82 -7.78
C PRO A 94 -7.54 6.35 -7.31
N ALA A 95 -8.69 5.82 -6.92
CA ALA A 95 -8.92 4.43 -6.55
C ALA A 95 -9.61 3.66 -7.69
N ALA A 96 -9.49 2.33 -7.69
CA ALA A 96 -10.14 1.50 -8.68
C ALA A 96 -11.68 1.50 -8.48
N GLU A 97 -12.42 1.52 -9.57
CA GLU A 97 -13.87 1.34 -9.54
C GLU A 97 -14.20 -0.11 -9.17
N LEU A 98 -14.97 -0.30 -8.10
CA LEU A 98 -15.44 -1.63 -7.73
C LEU A 98 -16.51 -2.11 -8.71
N GLN A 99 -16.35 -3.31 -9.25
CA GLN A 99 -17.35 -3.97 -10.10
C GLN A 99 -18.16 -4.99 -9.28
N ALA A 100 -17.48 -5.91 -8.59
CA ALA A 100 -18.11 -6.94 -7.78
C ALA A 100 -17.15 -7.51 -6.73
N VAL A 101 -17.70 -8.15 -5.71
CA VAL A 101 -16.93 -8.88 -4.69
C VAL A 101 -17.65 -10.15 -4.28
N ASP A 102 -16.91 -11.22 -4.14
CA ASP A 102 -17.33 -12.52 -3.57
C ASP A 102 -16.34 -12.90 -2.46
N PRO A 103 -16.54 -12.34 -1.25
CA PRO A 103 -15.55 -12.44 -0.19
C PRO A 103 -15.49 -13.84 0.43
N ASP A 104 -16.56 -14.60 0.37
CA ASP A 104 -16.70 -15.93 0.98
C ASP A 104 -16.54 -17.07 -0.03
N ALA A 105 -16.24 -16.74 -1.30
CA ALA A 105 -16.16 -17.70 -2.41
C ALA A 105 -17.45 -18.53 -2.60
N GLU A 106 -18.61 -17.90 -2.48
CA GLU A 106 -19.91 -18.57 -2.71
C GLU A 106 -20.10 -18.93 -4.19
N HIS A 107 -19.47 -18.17 -5.08
CA HIS A 107 -19.59 -18.33 -6.53
C HIS A 107 -18.24 -18.52 -7.24
N CYS A 108 -17.15 -18.14 -6.57
CA CYS A 108 -15.80 -18.20 -7.10
C CYS A 108 -15.04 -19.43 -6.57
N ASP A 109 -13.99 -19.84 -7.27
CA ASP A 109 -13.06 -20.88 -6.77
C ASP A 109 -12.31 -20.42 -5.50
N HIS A 110 -12.17 -19.14 -5.32
CA HIS A 110 -11.51 -18.49 -4.18
C HIS A 110 -12.15 -17.13 -3.87
N PRO A 111 -12.04 -16.62 -2.64
CA PRO A 111 -12.45 -15.26 -2.30
C PRO A 111 -11.89 -14.25 -3.30
N SER A 112 -12.77 -13.49 -3.96
CA SER A 112 -12.39 -12.67 -5.12
C SER A 112 -13.03 -11.28 -5.10
N LEU A 113 -12.32 -10.31 -5.70
CA LEU A 113 -12.78 -8.95 -5.94
C LEU A 113 -12.47 -8.57 -7.39
N LEU A 114 -13.46 -7.99 -8.07
CA LEU A 114 -13.37 -7.51 -9.44
C LEU A 114 -13.45 -5.99 -9.45
N MET A 115 -12.49 -5.34 -10.11
CA MET A 115 -12.37 -3.88 -10.13
C MET A 115 -11.81 -3.37 -11.46
N GLY A 116 -11.93 -2.08 -11.72
CA GLY A 116 -11.34 -1.41 -12.89
C GLY A 116 -9.81 -1.42 -12.83
N LEU A 117 -9.17 -1.51 -14.00
CA LEU A 117 -7.71 -1.32 -14.10
C LEU A 117 -7.38 0.16 -14.01
N LEU A 118 -6.52 0.53 -13.07
CA LEU A 118 -5.94 1.87 -12.99
C LEU A 118 -4.77 2.01 -13.98
N PRO A 119 -4.65 3.16 -14.65
CA PRO A 119 -3.53 3.41 -15.57
C PRO A 119 -2.23 3.67 -14.81
N GLY A 120 -1.10 3.45 -15.49
CA GLY A 120 0.21 3.75 -14.95
C GLY A 120 0.95 2.54 -14.40
N ARG A 121 2.04 2.80 -13.70
CA ARG A 121 2.92 1.78 -13.12
C ARG A 121 3.55 2.25 -11.81
N ILE A 122 3.93 1.31 -10.96
CA ILE A 122 4.76 1.55 -9.78
C ILE A 122 6.14 2.03 -10.24
N ARG A 123 6.69 3.03 -9.57
CA ARG A 123 8.03 3.57 -9.83
C ARG A 123 8.83 3.66 -8.54
N LEU A 124 9.87 2.83 -8.43
CA LEU A 124 10.74 2.74 -7.26
C LEU A 124 12.18 3.17 -7.55
N ASP A 125 12.48 3.56 -8.80
CA ASP A 125 13.81 4.00 -9.22
C ASP A 125 14.26 5.31 -8.55
N GLU A 126 15.55 5.65 -8.65
CA GLU A 126 16.08 6.90 -8.06
C GLU A 126 15.70 8.15 -8.87
N ALA A 127 15.41 7.99 -10.16
CA ALA A 127 15.06 9.12 -11.01
C ALA A 127 13.78 9.80 -10.53
N ALA A 128 13.83 11.12 -10.32
CA ALA A 128 12.71 11.92 -9.82
C ALA A 128 12.11 11.46 -8.47
N ALA A 129 12.88 10.76 -7.60
CA ALA A 129 12.41 10.30 -6.29
C ALA A 129 11.83 11.44 -5.44
N GLY A 130 12.52 12.58 -5.36
CA GLY A 130 12.03 13.75 -4.62
C GLY A 130 10.72 14.33 -5.16
N ARG A 131 10.51 14.32 -6.50
CA ARG A 131 9.24 14.74 -7.10
C ARG A 131 8.13 13.75 -6.79
N ARG A 132 8.41 12.44 -6.87
CA ARG A 132 7.43 11.43 -6.44
C ARG A 132 7.03 11.61 -4.99
N ALA A 133 8.00 11.83 -4.10
CA ALA A 133 7.72 12.06 -2.68
C ALA A 133 6.83 13.29 -2.45
N ALA A 134 7.00 14.38 -3.21
CA ALA A 134 6.11 15.53 -3.14
C ALA A 134 4.68 15.19 -3.61
N LEU A 135 4.55 14.43 -4.71
CA LEU A 135 3.23 13.96 -5.18
C LEU A 135 2.55 13.03 -4.18
N LEU A 136 3.32 12.13 -3.54
CA LEU A 136 2.82 11.26 -2.47
C LEU A 136 2.31 12.07 -1.28
N ALA A 137 3.04 13.10 -0.85
CA ALA A 137 2.64 13.98 0.25
C ALA A 137 1.30 14.67 -0.06
N ARG A 138 1.18 15.24 -1.25
CA ARG A 138 -0.06 15.89 -1.72
C ARG A 138 -1.23 14.91 -1.79
N GLN A 139 -1.01 13.71 -2.32
CA GLN A 139 -2.06 12.70 -2.40
C GLN A 139 -2.51 12.24 -1.02
N LEU A 140 -1.58 12.08 -0.08
CA LEU A 140 -1.88 11.67 1.28
C LEU A 140 -2.70 12.74 2.03
N VAL A 141 -2.42 14.03 1.80
CA VAL A 141 -3.25 15.13 2.34
C VAL A 141 -4.69 15.03 1.83
N ARG A 142 -4.90 14.69 0.56
CA ARG A 142 -6.26 14.50 0.00
C ARG A 142 -6.97 13.31 0.65
N ILE A 143 -6.28 12.20 0.85
CA ILE A 143 -6.84 11.01 1.52
C ILE A 143 -7.24 11.36 2.97
N HIS A 144 -6.37 12.00 3.73
CA HIS A 144 -6.65 12.39 5.11
C HIS A 144 -7.71 13.50 5.26
N GLY A 145 -7.93 14.26 4.17
CA GLY A 145 -8.97 15.30 4.10
C GLY A 145 -10.37 14.78 3.77
N LEU A 146 -10.53 13.48 3.50
CA LEU A 146 -11.84 12.91 3.20
C LEU A 146 -12.82 13.08 4.36
N SER A 147 -14.01 13.58 4.04
CA SER A 147 -15.11 13.66 4.98
C SER A 147 -15.86 12.32 5.00
N VAL A 148 -15.67 11.54 6.04
CA VAL A 148 -16.29 10.23 6.20
C VAL A 148 -17.32 10.30 7.32
N SER A 149 -18.57 9.90 7.02
CA SER A 149 -19.64 9.86 8.01
C SER A 149 -19.32 8.85 9.12
N GLU A 150 -19.85 9.04 10.30
CA GLU A 150 -19.55 8.19 11.46
C GLU A 150 -19.83 6.69 11.18
N ARG A 151 -20.92 6.39 10.48
CA ARG A 151 -21.32 5.03 10.12
C ARG A 151 -20.40 4.38 9.07
N ASP A 152 -19.73 5.19 8.23
CA ASP A 152 -18.89 4.71 7.14
C ASP A 152 -17.40 4.70 7.52
N ARG A 153 -17.07 5.08 8.79
CA ARG A 153 -15.71 5.03 9.29
C ARG A 153 -15.19 3.59 9.31
N PRO A 154 -14.00 3.35 8.75
CA PRO A 154 -13.36 2.05 8.87
C PRO A 154 -13.02 1.74 10.34
N ARG A 155 -12.54 0.54 10.60
CA ARG A 155 -12.03 0.11 11.91
C ARG A 155 -11.01 1.11 12.47
N THR A 156 -10.94 1.22 13.78
CA THR A 156 -9.83 1.91 14.43
C THR A 156 -8.49 1.24 14.06
N TYR A 157 -7.46 2.05 13.86
CA TYR A 157 -6.12 1.57 13.55
C TYR A 157 -5.62 0.54 14.57
N GLN A 158 -4.78 -0.36 14.10
CA GLN A 158 -4.02 -1.27 14.95
C GLN A 158 -2.53 -1.05 14.72
N ALA A 159 -1.75 -1.05 15.80
CA ALA A 159 -0.31 -1.03 15.70
C ALA A 159 0.22 -2.33 15.09
N TRP A 160 1.14 -2.23 14.13
CA TRP A 160 1.72 -3.41 13.48
C TRP A 160 2.81 -4.07 14.30
N THR A 161 3.35 -3.35 15.30
CA THR A 161 4.30 -3.88 16.26
C THR A 161 3.96 -3.43 17.68
N ALA A 162 4.66 -4.00 18.64
CA ALA A 162 4.62 -3.66 20.05
C ALA A 162 6.02 -3.89 20.65
N PRO A 163 6.36 -3.27 21.80
CA PRO A 163 7.71 -3.34 22.36
C PRO A 163 8.24 -4.77 22.57
N ASP A 164 7.35 -5.71 22.90
CA ASP A 164 7.64 -7.13 23.12
C ASP A 164 7.74 -7.96 21.84
N ARG A 165 7.32 -7.38 20.70
CA ARG A 165 7.35 -8.04 19.37
C ARG A 165 8.48 -7.57 18.48
N VAL A 166 9.17 -6.49 18.84
CA VAL A 166 10.31 -5.98 18.06
C VAL A 166 11.47 -6.96 18.15
N ARG A 167 11.95 -7.40 16.99
CA ARG A 167 13.18 -8.19 16.89
C ARG A 167 14.32 -7.25 16.54
N LEU A 168 15.35 -7.23 17.36
CA LEU A 168 16.54 -6.45 17.08
C LEU A 168 17.46 -7.18 16.09
N PRO A 169 18.27 -6.49 15.30
CA PRO A 169 19.31 -7.12 14.49
C PRO A 169 20.27 -7.92 15.37
N GLU A 170 20.65 -9.11 14.91
CA GLU A 170 21.65 -9.96 15.63
C GLU A 170 23.03 -9.30 15.65
N VAL A 171 23.35 -8.52 14.62
CA VAL A 171 24.61 -7.79 14.49
C VAL A 171 24.30 -6.31 14.23
N THR A 172 24.67 -5.46 15.18
CA THR A 172 24.58 -4.00 15.05
C THR A 172 25.68 -3.33 15.88
N ASP A 173 26.27 -2.28 15.33
CA ASP A 173 27.22 -1.41 16.05
C ASP A 173 26.51 -0.36 16.91
N ARG A 174 25.15 -0.28 16.83
CA ARG A 174 24.36 0.76 17.48
C ARG A 174 23.18 0.20 18.31
N PRO A 175 23.42 -0.79 19.20
CA PRO A 175 22.34 -1.42 19.97
C PRO A 175 21.55 -0.41 20.82
N HIS A 176 22.21 0.67 21.25
CA HIS A 176 21.59 1.74 22.02
C HIS A 176 20.51 2.53 21.22
N VAL A 177 20.66 2.66 19.91
CA VAL A 177 19.66 3.30 19.03
C VAL A 177 18.37 2.47 19.03
N TRP A 178 18.50 1.17 18.85
CA TRP A 178 17.37 0.24 18.88
C TRP A 178 16.67 0.20 20.23
N GLN A 179 17.45 0.17 21.32
CA GLN A 179 16.87 0.16 22.66
C GLN A 179 16.08 1.44 22.93
N ARG A 180 16.65 2.60 22.59
CA ARG A 180 15.94 3.90 22.74
C ARG A 180 14.68 3.95 21.87
N ALA A 181 14.71 3.41 20.65
CA ALA A 181 13.54 3.35 19.79
C ALA A 181 12.42 2.50 20.42
N VAL A 182 12.76 1.33 20.98
CA VAL A 182 11.80 0.49 21.71
C VAL A 182 11.26 1.20 22.94
N ASP A 183 12.10 1.92 23.68
CA ASP A 183 11.68 2.68 24.88
C ASP A 183 10.69 3.81 24.52
N VAL A 184 10.80 4.41 23.35
CA VAL A 184 9.83 5.39 22.86
C VAL A 184 8.44 4.77 22.73
N ILE A 185 8.33 3.60 22.12
CA ILE A 185 7.03 2.95 21.86
C ILE A 185 6.47 2.20 23.09
N ARG A 186 7.21 2.11 24.20
CA ARG A 186 6.69 1.64 25.50
C ARG A 186 5.79 2.66 26.19
N ARG A 187 5.87 3.92 25.78
CA ARG A 187 4.99 4.97 26.28
C ARG A 187 3.59 4.79 25.75
N ASP A 188 2.62 5.39 26.43
CA ASP A 188 1.26 5.45 25.92
C ASP A 188 1.20 6.21 24.58
N PRO A 189 0.33 5.79 23.65
CA PRO A 189 0.12 6.52 22.41
C PRO A 189 -0.26 7.98 22.69
N PRO A 190 0.35 8.96 22.02
CA PRO A 190 0.02 10.36 22.23
C PRO A 190 -1.42 10.68 21.80
N ALA A 191 -2.01 11.69 22.42
CA ALA A 191 -3.29 12.22 22.00
C ALA A 191 -3.23 12.65 20.52
N HIS A 192 -4.26 12.32 19.75
CA HIS A 192 -4.28 12.57 18.32
C HIS A 192 -5.66 12.93 17.80
N ARG A 193 -5.70 13.59 16.67
CA ARG A 193 -6.91 13.75 15.85
C ARG A 193 -6.96 12.61 14.83
N SER A 194 -8.05 11.86 14.82
CA SER A 194 -8.24 10.78 13.86
C SER A 194 -8.77 11.31 12.53
N CYS A 195 -8.34 10.67 11.43
CA CYS A 195 -8.81 10.84 10.07
C CYS A 195 -8.89 9.49 9.36
N PHE A 196 -9.34 9.50 8.10
CA PHE A 196 -9.33 8.34 7.24
C PHE A 196 -7.89 8.02 6.81
N LEU A 197 -7.43 6.79 7.01
CA LEU A 197 -6.09 6.33 6.70
C LEU A 197 -6.09 5.24 5.64
N HIS A 198 -5.10 5.26 4.77
CA HIS A 198 -4.79 4.13 3.90
C HIS A 198 -4.15 2.97 4.69
N ARG A 199 -3.28 3.29 5.62
CA ARG A 199 -2.46 2.44 6.49
C ARG A 199 -1.28 1.73 5.82
N ASP A 200 -1.35 1.48 4.52
CA ASP A 200 -0.24 0.89 3.73
C ASP A 200 0.18 1.84 2.59
N PHE A 201 0.19 3.16 2.85
CA PHE A 201 0.51 4.16 1.85
C PHE A 201 2.02 4.32 1.68
N HIS A 202 2.54 3.79 0.59
CA HIS A 202 3.97 3.87 0.26
C HIS A 202 4.17 3.82 -1.28
N PRO A 203 5.39 4.13 -1.80
CA PRO A 203 5.64 4.18 -3.25
C PRO A 203 5.26 2.91 -4.02
N GLY A 204 5.24 1.75 -3.38
CA GLY A 204 4.87 0.46 -3.98
C GLY A 204 3.36 0.27 -4.18
N ASN A 205 2.53 1.10 -3.54
CA ASN A 205 1.07 1.07 -3.66
C ASN A 205 0.52 2.27 -4.43
N VAL A 206 1.39 3.00 -5.16
CA VAL A 206 0.98 4.18 -5.95
C VAL A 206 1.45 4.03 -7.40
N LEU A 207 0.51 4.22 -8.31
CA LEU A 207 0.75 4.19 -9.75
C LEU A 207 1.01 5.59 -10.29
N PHE A 208 1.97 5.69 -11.21
CA PHE A 208 2.35 6.95 -11.84
C PHE A 208 2.23 6.85 -13.36
N THR A 209 1.78 7.93 -13.97
CA THR A 209 1.81 8.18 -15.42
C THR A 209 2.62 9.43 -15.74
N GLY A 210 3.00 9.59 -17.01
CA GLY A 210 3.86 10.69 -17.46
C GLY A 210 5.32 10.49 -17.03
N ASP A 211 6.19 11.36 -17.52
CA ASP A 211 7.61 11.38 -17.19
C ASP A 211 8.05 12.79 -16.84
N ALA A 212 9.15 12.92 -16.10
CA ALA A 212 9.74 14.20 -15.72
C ALA A 212 8.68 15.24 -15.27
N GLU A 213 8.41 16.28 -16.07
CA GLU A 213 7.52 17.37 -15.68
C GLU A 213 6.04 16.99 -15.67
N ASP A 214 5.64 16.01 -16.48
CA ASP A 214 4.24 15.53 -16.55
C ASP A 214 3.92 14.40 -15.58
N LEU A 215 4.87 14.06 -14.70
CA LEU A 215 4.68 12.99 -13.73
C LEU A 215 3.50 13.28 -12.80
N ARG A 216 2.54 12.36 -12.75
CA ARG A 216 1.35 12.46 -11.89
C ARG A 216 0.98 11.10 -11.30
N ILE A 217 0.32 11.11 -10.17
CA ILE A 217 -0.32 9.91 -9.61
C ILE A 217 -1.58 9.62 -10.42
N SER A 218 -1.70 8.37 -10.83
CA SER A 218 -2.84 7.85 -11.60
C SER A 218 -3.61 6.76 -10.88
N GLY A 219 -3.08 6.26 -9.77
CA GLY A 219 -3.75 5.23 -8.97
C GLY A 219 -3.15 5.08 -7.58
N VAL A 220 -4.00 4.77 -6.62
CA VAL A 220 -3.63 4.29 -5.28
C VAL A 220 -4.33 2.95 -5.10
N VAL A 221 -3.57 1.93 -4.73
CA VAL A 221 -4.03 0.53 -4.65
C VAL A 221 -3.77 -0.08 -3.28
N ASP A 222 -4.38 -1.23 -3.02
CA ASP A 222 -4.25 -2.03 -1.80
C ASP A 222 -4.83 -1.35 -0.54
N TRP A 223 -6.16 -1.19 -0.54
CA TRP A 223 -6.92 -0.52 0.52
C TRP A 223 -7.34 -1.45 1.68
N VAL A 224 -6.80 -2.66 1.75
CA VAL A 224 -7.19 -3.68 2.74
C VAL A 224 -6.91 -3.29 4.19
N GLU A 225 -5.91 -2.45 4.43
CA GLU A 225 -5.50 -2.01 5.78
C GLU A 225 -6.15 -0.70 6.23
N THR A 226 -7.00 -0.11 5.40
CA THR A 226 -7.71 1.14 5.69
C THR A 226 -8.30 1.15 7.11
N SER A 227 -8.10 2.26 7.81
CA SER A 227 -8.50 2.44 9.21
C SER A 227 -8.75 3.90 9.56
N TRP A 228 -9.25 4.12 10.77
CA TRP A 228 -9.48 5.43 11.36
C TRP A 228 -8.46 5.69 12.46
N GLY A 229 -7.64 6.73 12.32
CA GLY A 229 -6.56 7.02 13.27
C GLY A 229 -5.75 8.27 12.94
N PRO A 230 -4.60 8.49 13.60
CA PRO A 230 -3.77 9.67 13.37
C PRO A 230 -3.10 9.65 11.99
N ALA A 231 -3.11 10.80 11.30
CA ALA A 231 -2.41 11.00 10.03
C ALA A 231 -0.92 10.65 10.12
N ASP A 232 -0.35 10.80 11.30
CA ASP A 232 1.05 10.48 11.60
C ASP A 232 1.43 9.04 11.25
N LEU A 233 0.49 8.07 11.33
CA LEU A 233 0.75 6.67 10.98
C LEU A 233 1.04 6.48 9.48
N ASP A 234 0.23 7.07 8.60
CA ASP A 234 0.47 6.96 7.15
C ASP A 234 1.71 7.75 6.72
N VAL A 235 1.92 8.91 7.34
CA VAL A 235 3.14 9.71 7.11
C VAL A 235 4.37 8.96 7.61
N ALA A 236 4.30 8.30 8.77
CA ALA A 236 5.38 7.45 9.28
C ALA A 236 5.67 6.31 8.31
N HIS A 237 4.63 5.62 7.82
CA HIS A 237 4.78 4.49 6.91
C HIS A 237 5.43 4.88 5.58
N CYS A 238 4.94 5.94 4.96
CA CYS A 238 5.55 6.46 3.73
C CYS A 238 6.99 6.95 3.98
N SER A 239 7.25 7.61 5.11
CA SER A 239 8.60 8.06 5.49
C SER A 239 9.57 6.90 5.65
N THR A 240 9.16 5.83 6.35
CA THR A 240 9.99 4.63 6.54
C THR A 240 10.28 3.97 5.19
N ALA A 241 9.26 3.81 4.33
CA ALA A 241 9.45 3.26 3.00
C ALA A 241 10.41 4.10 2.15
N LEU A 242 10.30 5.42 2.17
CA LEU A 242 11.21 6.33 1.47
C LEU A 242 12.64 6.26 2.04
N ALA A 243 12.79 6.15 3.36
CA ALA A 243 14.10 5.97 4.00
C ALA A 243 14.77 4.67 3.55
N LEU A 244 14.01 3.59 3.45
CA LEU A 244 14.51 2.30 2.99
C LEU A 244 14.83 2.32 1.48
N LEU A 245 14.00 2.94 0.65
CA LEU A 245 14.17 2.99 -0.81
C LEU A 245 15.28 3.96 -1.24
N HIS A 246 15.37 5.15 -0.62
CA HIS A 246 16.15 6.28 -1.13
C HIS A 246 17.16 6.85 -0.10
N GLY A 247 17.19 6.28 1.10
CA GLY A 247 18.05 6.72 2.20
C GLY A 247 17.32 7.56 3.26
N PRO A 248 17.89 7.62 4.48
CA PRO A 248 17.27 8.22 5.66
C PRO A 248 16.79 9.66 5.46
N ASP A 249 17.57 10.46 4.74
CA ASP A 249 17.25 11.88 4.49
C ASP A 249 15.92 12.05 3.75
N GLU A 250 15.63 11.20 2.78
CA GLU A 250 14.39 11.28 2.01
C GLU A 250 13.18 10.93 2.89
N GLY A 251 13.32 9.93 3.76
CA GLY A 251 12.31 9.61 4.76
C GLY A 251 12.09 10.74 5.76
N MET A 252 13.17 11.41 6.20
CA MET A 252 13.07 12.54 7.14
C MET A 252 12.35 13.75 6.55
N ARG A 253 12.54 14.03 5.24
CA ARG A 253 11.90 15.16 4.55
C ARG A 253 10.41 14.97 4.30
N PHE A 254 9.89 13.74 4.35
CA PHE A 254 8.51 13.47 3.92
C PHE A 254 7.47 14.15 4.80
N ALA A 255 7.66 14.17 6.12
CA ALA A 255 6.74 14.86 7.03
C ALA A 255 6.69 16.38 6.77
N ASP A 256 7.83 17.00 6.44
CA ASP A 256 7.88 18.42 6.10
C ASP A 256 7.13 18.71 4.79
N ARG A 257 7.29 17.82 3.78
CA ARG A 257 6.51 17.92 2.53
C ARG A 257 5.01 17.78 2.78
N TYR A 258 4.61 16.82 3.61
CA TYR A 258 3.22 16.62 3.96
C TYR A 258 2.63 17.85 4.66
N ALA A 259 3.37 18.45 5.60
CA ALA A 259 2.95 19.68 6.27
C ALA A 259 2.90 20.87 5.30
N ALA A 260 3.84 20.98 4.37
CA ALA A 260 3.86 22.04 3.34
C ALA A 260 2.66 21.96 2.37
N GLU A 261 2.11 20.76 2.12
CA GLU A 261 0.87 20.56 1.35
C GLU A 261 -0.41 20.80 2.21
N GLY A 262 -0.28 21.30 3.44
CA GLY A 262 -1.39 21.60 4.34
C GLY A 262 -1.83 20.45 5.25
N GLY A 263 -1.09 19.36 5.26
CA GLY A 263 -1.34 18.22 6.15
C GLY A 263 -1.09 18.56 7.62
N ARG A 264 -1.83 17.93 8.51
CA ARG A 264 -1.73 18.16 9.96
C ARG A 264 -1.20 16.93 10.66
N LEU A 265 -0.11 17.09 11.38
CA LEU A 265 0.53 16.08 12.21
C LEU A 265 0.49 16.48 13.66
N SER A 266 0.94 15.60 14.53
CA SER A 266 1.21 15.91 15.95
C SER A 266 2.08 17.15 16.07
N LEU A 267 1.69 18.11 16.89
CA LEU A 267 2.46 19.34 17.10
C LEU A 267 3.60 19.13 18.09
N ASP A 268 3.47 18.13 18.94
CA ASP A 268 4.48 17.77 19.92
C ASP A 268 5.58 16.90 19.28
N PRO A 269 6.88 17.26 19.40
CA PRO A 269 7.98 16.44 18.92
C PRO A 269 7.95 15.00 19.45
N ALA A 270 7.57 14.80 20.71
CA ALA A 270 7.45 13.47 21.30
C ALA A 270 6.35 12.63 20.62
N GLY A 271 5.23 13.25 20.23
CA GLY A 271 4.17 12.61 19.46
C GLY A 271 4.67 12.20 18.06
N HIS A 272 5.40 13.08 17.38
CA HIS A 272 6.07 12.75 16.12
C HIS A 272 6.98 11.54 16.27
N LEU A 273 7.83 11.56 17.28
CA LEU A 273 8.80 10.50 17.52
C LEU A 273 8.10 9.16 17.77
N TYR A 274 7.03 9.16 18.59
CA TYR A 274 6.29 7.94 18.90
C TYR A 274 5.76 7.24 17.65
N TRP A 275 4.99 7.95 16.82
CA TRP A 275 4.36 7.36 15.64
C TRP A 275 5.38 6.88 14.60
N ARG A 276 6.45 7.63 14.41
CA ARG A 276 7.51 7.27 13.47
C ARG A 276 8.33 6.09 13.94
N MET A 277 8.62 5.99 15.24
CA MET A 277 9.29 4.83 15.82
C MET A 277 8.41 3.58 15.78
N LEU A 278 7.12 3.73 16.09
CA LEU A 278 6.17 2.63 16.04
C LEU A 278 6.09 1.99 14.64
N ASP A 279 6.07 2.82 13.60
CA ASP A 279 6.06 2.31 12.23
C ASP A 279 7.42 1.72 11.83
N ALA A 280 8.52 2.45 12.03
CA ALA A 280 9.86 2.02 11.64
C ALA A 280 10.23 0.67 12.29
N LEU A 281 9.92 0.49 13.58
CA LEU A 281 10.16 -0.76 14.29
C LEU A 281 9.31 -1.95 13.79
N ALA A 282 8.23 -1.69 13.06
CA ALA A 282 7.48 -2.76 12.39
C ALA A 282 8.24 -3.38 11.22
N PHE A 283 9.31 -2.73 10.73
CA PHE A 283 10.21 -3.25 9.69
C PHE A 283 11.45 -3.96 10.24
N ALA A 284 11.65 -3.91 11.56
CA ALA A 284 12.77 -4.60 12.20
C ALA A 284 12.74 -6.13 11.95
N PRO A 285 13.89 -6.78 11.87
CA PRO A 285 15.24 -6.21 12.02
C PRO A 285 15.85 -5.69 10.72
N ASP A 286 15.38 -6.11 9.54
CA ASP A 286 16.06 -6.00 8.25
C ASP A 286 15.16 -5.53 7.09
N ALA A 287 13.91 -5.22 7.37
CA ALA A 287 12.90 -4.83 6.38
C ALA A 287 12.70 -5.84 5.21
N GLU A 288 13.16 -7.10 5.35
CA GLU A 288 13.16 -8.09 4.27
C GLU A 288 11.76 -8.37 3.73
N LYS A 289 10.73 -8.31 4.59
CA LYS A 289 9.33 -8.53 4.19
C LYS A 289 8.82 -7.56 3.10
N VAL A 290 9.40 -6.36 3.00
CA VAL A 290 9.03 -5.37 1.96
C VAL A 290 10.06 -5.30 0.84
N ALA A 291 11.28 -5.77 1.08
CA ALA A 291 12.36 -5.74 0.12
C ALA A 291 12.15 -6.71 -1.05
N VAL A 292 11.53 -7.86 -0.79
CA VAL A 292 11.30 -8.87 -1.83
C VAL A 292 10.45 -8.32 -2.98
N PRO A 293 9.24 -7.72 -2.76
CA PRO A 293 8.47 -7.10 -3.85
C PRO A 293 9.21 -5.96 -4.54
N TRP A 294 10.01 -5.19 -3.83
CA TRP A 294 10.78 -4.11 -4.44
C TRP A 294 11.89 -4.63 -5.35
N ARG A 295 12.58 -5.72 -4.96
CA ARG A 295 13.56 -6.39 -5.81
C ARG A 295 12.91 -6.99 -7.06
N GLU A 296 11.75 -7.62 -6.93
CA GLU A 296 10.96 -8.12 -8.07
C GLU A 296 10.52 -6.98 -9.00
N SER A 297 10.33 -5.78 -8.46
CA SER A 297 10.01 -4.56 -9.21
C SER A 297 11.26 -3.81 -9.73
N GLY A 298 12.45 -4.44 -9.71
CA GLY A 298 13.67 -3.93 -10.31
C GLY A 298 14.70 -3.29 -9.35
N ARG A 299 14.38 -3.15 -8.03
CA ARG A 299 15.32 -2.62 -7.03
C ARG A 299 16.23 -3.72 -6.47
N THR A 300 16.96 -4.38 -7.33
CA THR A 300 17.88 -5.49 -6.97
C THR A 300 19.06 -5.05 -6.09
N ASP A 301 19.31 -3.75 -6.02
CA ASP A 301 20.30 -3.10 -5.14
C ASP A 301 19.91 -3.16 -3.65
N LEU A 302 18.63 -3.33 -3.31
CA LEU A 302 18.12 -3.33 -1.94
C LEU A 302 18.40 -4.67 -1.24
N THR A 303 19.64 -4.83 -0.78
CA THR A 303 20.05 -6.01 0.00
C THR A 303 19.66 -5.88 1.47
N ALA A 304 19.50 -7.01 2.19
CA ALA A 304 19.19 -7.00 3.61
C ALA A 304 20.19 -6.15 4.44
N PRO A 305 21.53 -6.25 4.24
CA PRO A 305 22.48 -5.40 4.98
C PRO A 305 22.29 -3.91 4.70
N LEU A 306 21.97 -3.52 3.45
CA LEU A 306 21.70 -2.12 3.11
C LEU A 306 20.44 -1.62 3.83
N LEU A 307 19.40 -2.41 3.84
CA LEU A 307 18.12 -2.03 4.46
C LEU A 307 18.22 -1.96 5.99
N THR A 308 18.91 -2.91 6.63
CA THR A 308 19.20 -2.84 8.08
C THR A 308 19.95 -1.55 8.42
N ARG A 309 21.00 -1.23 7.68
CA ARG A 309 21.76 0.00 7.88
C ARG A 309 20.90 1.25 7.69
N ARG A 310 20.11 1.33 6.61
CA ARG A 310 19.22 2.48 6.35
C ARG A 310 18.16 2.63 7.44
N LEU A 311 17.60 1.52 7.92
CA LEU A 311 16.63 1.54 9.01
C LEU A 311 17.26 2.06 10.29
N GLU A 312 18.46 1.59 10.65
CA GLU A 312 19.20 2.02 11.84
C GLU A 312 19.57 3.51 11.76
N GLU A 313 20.10 3.97 10.62
CA GLU A 313 20.40 5.38 10.39
C GLU A 313 19.15 6.27 10.45
N TYR A 314 18.01 5.76 9.97
CA TYR A 314 16.73 6.45 10.05
C TYR A 314 16.23 6.57 11.49
N LEU A 315 16.30 5.49 12.28
CA LEU A 315 15.98 5.52 13.73
C LEU A 315 16.85 6.55 14.46
N GLU A 316 18.15 6.56 14.18
CA GLU A 316 19.06 7.55 14.78
C GLU A 316 18.71 8.98 14.38
N ALA A 317 18.39 9.23 13.11
CA ALA A 317 17.99 10.55 12.62
C ALA A 317 16.68 11.03 13.31
N LEU A 318 15.72 10.14 13.52
CA LEU A 318 14.50 10.44 14.27
C LEU A 318 14.80 10.82 15.73
N LEU A 319 15.66 10.05 16.40
CA LEU A 319 16.08 10.35 17.78
C LEU A 319 16.84 11.69 17.89
N ARG A 320 17.63 12.05 16.89
CA ARG A 320 18.34 13.36 16.86
C ARG A 320 17.39 14.52 16.66
N ARG A 321 16.34 14.34 15.87
CA ARG A 321 15.44 15.45 15.51
C ARG A 321 14.33 15.68 16.52
N TYR A 322 13.80 14.61 17.11
CA TYR A 322 12.58 14.65 17.91
C TYR A 322 12.74 14.08 19.33
N GLY A 323 13.91 13.46 19.66
CA GLY A 323 14.19 12.78 20.94
C GLY A 323 14.82 13.62 22.03
#